data_7ca9e9385586768e983cf1a8d193b5c6
#
_entry.id   7ca9e9385586768e983cf1a8d193b5c6
#
_cell.length_a   1.000
_cell.length_b   1.000
_cell.length_c   1.000
_cell.angle_alpha   90.00
_cell.angle_beta   90.00
_cell.angle_gamma   90.00
#
_symmetry.space_group_name_H-M   'P 1'
#
loop_
_entity.id
_entity.type
_entity.pdbx_description
1 polymer ?
#
loop_
_entity_poly.entity_id
_entity_poly.type
_entity_poly.pdbx_seq_one_letter_code
_entity_poly.pdbx_strand_id
1 'polypeptide(L)'
;MSLKPKPVNTALPPTNRGIGFGGWFKRILLIVIACFVAFHVIVAALLVVWKTQPINNSMFMILYRLGNFAPVSQTWVDDNQISVNVKRAAIASEDANFVNHAGFDVQGIENAIKKNEKAGAISAGGSTISQQLAKNLFLYPNRSYFRKGEEALITLMIENMWTKERILLAYLNVAEFGKGVYGIEAAAQHYYHKSAAHLTKRQAASLIAMLPNPKYFE
;
A
#
# COMPACT_ATOMS: atom_id res chain seq x y z
N MET A 1 6.67 -42.46 -80.35
CA MET A 1 6.01 -42.53 -79.02
C MET A 1 6.65 -41.43 -78.15
N SER A 2 6.02 -40.30 -78.08
CA SER A 2 6.57 -39.06 -77.43
C SER A 2 6.04 -39.01 -76.00
N LEU A 3 6.90 -39.11 -75.02
CA LEU A 3 6.58 -38.97 -73.62
C LEU A 3 6.54 -37.45 -73.24
N LYS A 4 5.36 -36.96 -72.91
CA LYS A 4 5.22 -35.62 -72.34
C LYS A 4 5.75 -35.61 -70.90
N PRO A 5 6.56 -34.61 -70.49
CA PRO A 5 6.99 -34.51 -69.09
C PRO A 5 5.82 -34.10 -68.17
N LYS A 6 5.74 -34.74 -67.00
CA LYS A 6 4.79 -34.39 -65.93
C LYS A 6 5.08 -32.97 -65.38
N PRO A 7 4.06 -32.15 -65.07
CA PRO A 7 4.28 -30.88 -64.44
C PRO A 7 4.82 -31.07 -63.02
N VAL A 8 5.94 -30.41 -62.70
CA VAL A 8 6.50 -30.33 -61.37
C VAL A 8 5.68 -29.30 -60.57
N ASN A 9 5.00 -29.81 -59.53
CA ASN A 9 4.21 -28.95 -58.68
C ASN A 9 5.17 -28.23 -57.68
N THR A 10 5.63 -27.01 -58.00
CA THR A 10 6.45 -26.14 -57.14
C THR A 10 5.55 -25.32 -56.23
N ALA A 11 4.83 -26.00 -55.33
CA ALA A 11 4.20 -25.31 -54.22
C ALA A 11 5.31 -24.80 -53.27
N LEU A 12 5.53 -23.50 -53.22
CA LEU A 12 6.44 -22.88 -52.26
C LEU A 12 5.96 -23.22 -50.82
N PRO A 13 6.88 -23.56 -49.91
CA PRO A 13 6.48 -23.79 -48.50
C PRO A 13 5.85 -22.55 -47.93
N PRO A 14 4.87 -22.67 -47.00
CA PRO A 14 4.21 -21.53 -46.39
C PRO A 14 5.28 -20.67 -45.74
N THR A 15 5.38 -19.41 -46.18
CA THR A 15 6.25 -18.41 -45.55
C THR A 15 5.76 -18.22 -44.10
N ASN A 16 6.56 -18.70 -43.16
CA ASN A 16 6.34 -18.47 -41.74
C ASN A 16 6.49 -16.94 -41.52
N ARG A 17 5.39 -16.19 -41.64
CA ARG A 17 5.36 -14.76 -41.37
C ARG A 17 5.62 -14.57 -39.90
N GLY A 18 6.88 -14.40 -39.54
CA GLY A 18 7.27 -13.99 -38.20
C GLY A 18 6.43 -12.80 -37.76
N ILE A 19 6.04 -12.78 -36.51
CA ILE A 19 5.23 -11.70 -35.93
C ILE A 19 6.02 -10.40 -36.11
N GLY A 20 5.55 -9.53 -36.98
CA GLY A 20 6.18 -8.23 -37.23
C GLY A 20 6.23 -7.40 -35.92
N PHE A 21 7.17 -6.44 -35.85
CA PHE A 21 7.39 -5.56 -34.67
C PHE A 21 6.09 -5.05 -34.04
N GLY A 22 5.11 -4.61 -34.87
CA GLY A 22 3.81 -4.16 -34.39
C GLY A 22 2.97 -5.24 -33.70
N GLY A 23 3.10 -6.51 -34.13
CA GLY A 23 2.42 -7.65 -33.48
C GLY A 23 3.03 -7.99 -32.12
N TRP A 24 4.35 -7.90 -32.01
CA TRP A 24 5.05 -8.11 -30.75
C TRP A 24 4.74 -7.01 -29.72
N PHE A 25 4.74 -5.75 -30.14
CA PHE A 25 4.35 -4.59 -29.29
C PHE A 25 2.93 -4.72 -28.73
N LYS A 26 1.94 -5.08 -29.59
CA LYS A 26 0.56 -5.33 -29.14
C LYS A 26 0.48 -6.45 -28.09
N ARG A 27 1.23 -7.51 -28.24
CA ARG A 27 1.25 -8.61 -27.24
C ARG A 27 1.82 -8.16 -25.91
N ILE A 28 2.93 -7.42 -25.89
CA ILE A 28 3.51 -6.87 -24.66
C ILE A 28 2.52 -5.95 -23.97
N LEU A 29 1.91 -5.02 -24.73
CA LEU A 29 0.91 -4.11 -24.19
C LEU A 29 -0.26 -4.86 -23.54
N LEU A 30 -0.77 -5.91 -24.20
CA LEU A 30 -1.85 -6.74 -23.65
C LEU A 30 -1.41 -7.48 -22.37
N ILE A 31 -0.17 -7.99 -22.32
CA ILE A 31 0.37 -8.64 -21.13
C ILE A 31 0.46 -7.63 -19.97
N VAL A 32 0.97 -6.42 -20.22
CA VAL A 32 1.06 -5.36 -19.19
C VAL A 32 -0.32 -4.99 -18.66
N ILE A 33 -1.30 -4.80 -19.55
CA ILE A 33 -2.68 -4.52 -19.14
C ILE A 33 -3.26 -5.70 -18.35
N ALA A 34 -3.06 -6.92 -18.79
CA ALA A 34 -3.55 -8.11 -18.09
C ALA A 34 -2.92 -8.25 -16.69
N CYS A 35 -1.61 -8.01 -16.54
CA CYS A 35 -0.93 -8.00 -15.25
C CYS A 35 -1.47 -6.90 -14.34
N PHE A 36 -1.69 -5.69 -14.87
CA PHE A 36 -2.27 -4.57 -14.14
C PHE A 36 -3.68 -4.91 -13.61
N VAL A 37 -4.55 -5.43 -14.48
CA VAL A 37 -5.90 -5.85 -14.10
C VAL A 37 -5.86 -6.97 -13.07
N ALA A 38 -5.03 -8.00 -13.30
CA ALA A 38 -4.88 -9.13 -12.37
C ALA A 38 -4.43 -8.67 -10.98
N PHE A 39 -3.47 -7.73 -10.90
CA PHE A 39 -3.03 -7.14 -9.64
C PHE A 39 -4.20 -6.49 -8.90
N HIS A 40 -4.99 -5.65 -9.57
CA HIS A 40 -6.13 -4.96 -8.92
C HIS A 40 -7.27 -5.92 -8.54
N VAL A 41 -7.48 -7.00 -9.29
CA VAL A 41 -8.41 -8.08 -8.90
C VAL A 41 -7.93 -8.76 -7.62
N ILE A 42 -6.63 -9.05 -7.50
CA ILE A 42 -6.04 -9.62 -6.28
C ILE A 42 -6.20 -8.64 -5.11
N VAL A 43 -5.90 -7.35 -5.31
CA VAL A 43 -6.12 -6.31 -4.30
C VAL A 43 -7.58 -6.29 -3.84
N ALA A 44 -8.55 -6.28 -4.77
CA ALA A 44 -9.96 -6.30 -4.46
C ALA A 44 -10.36 -7.54 -3.63
N ALA A 45 -9.89 -8.72 -4.03
CA ALA A 45 -10.16 -9.97 -3.31
C ALA A 45 -9.59 -9.92 -1.87
N LEU A 46 -8.36 -9.42 -1.70
CA LEU A 46 -7.76 -9.25 -0.38
C LEU A 46 -8.53 -8.22 0.47
N LEU A 47 -8.98 -7.11 -0.11
CA LEU A 47 -9.79 -6.12 0.59
C LEU A 47 -11.14 -6.70 1.05
N VAL A 48 -11.76 -7.59 0.25
CA VAL A 48 -12.99 -8.32 0.68
C VAL A 48 -12.70 -9.19 1.90
N VAL A 49 -11.64 -9.99 1.86
CA VAL A 49 -11.25 -10.86 2.97
C VAL A 49 -10.88 -10.03 4.21
N TRP A 50 -10.03 -9.04 4.04
CA TRP A 50 -9.55 -8.18 5.11
C TRP A 50 -10.59 -7.15 5.60
N LYS A 51 -11.77 -7.10 5.01
CA LYS A 51 -12.88 -6.31 5.57
C LYS A 51 -13.25 -6.75 6.98
N THR A 52 -13.13 -8.05 7.28
CA THR A 52 -13.51 -8.65 8.56
C THR A 52 -12.37 -9.42 9.24
N GLN A 53 -11.36 -9.88 8.50
CA GLN A 53 -10.28 -10.69 9.03
C GLN A 53 -9.08 -9.84 9.45
N PRO A 54 -8.28 -10.29 10.43
CA PRO A 54 -6.98 -9.70 10.78
C PRO A 54 -6.01 -9.69 9.59
N ILE A 55 -5.17 -8.65 9.53
CA ILE A 55 -4.13 -8.52 8.50
C ILE A 55 -2.78 -8.84 9.15
N ASN A 56 -2.28 -10.05 8.91
CA ASN A 56 -1.04 -10.54 9.52
C ASN A 56 0.18 -10.40 8.60
N ASN A 57 -0.03 -10.01 7.34
CA ASN A 57 1.02 -9.81 6.35
C ASN A 57 0.67 -8.63 5.45
N SER A 58 1.35 -7.50 5.64
CA SER A 58 1.35 -6.40 4.70
C SER A 58 2.56 -6.50 3.77
N MET A 59 2.54 -5.80 2.65
CA MET A 59 3.69 -5.74 1.75
C MET A 59 4.95 -5.24 2.47
N PHE A 60 4.83 -4.24 3.35
CA PHE A 60 5.96 -3.74 4.13
C PHE A 60 6.54 -4.79 5.06
N MET A 61 5.71 -5.59 5.74
CA MET A 61 6.17 -6.70 6.58
C MET A 61 6.88 -7.79 5.76
N ILE A 62 6.33 -8.12 4.57
CA ILE A 62 6.94 -9.09 3.65
C ILE A 62 8.30 -8.59 3.18
N LEU A 63 8.37 -7.34 2.71
CA LEU A 63 9.62 -6.73 2.24
C LEU A 63 10.67 -6.63 3.37
N TYR A 64 10.23 -6.32 4.60
CA TYR A 64 11.13 -6.32 5.75
C TYR A 64 11.75 -7.70 6.00
N ARG A 65 10.91 -8.75 6.04
CA ARG A 65 11.40 -10.14 6.24
C ARG A 65 12.38 -10.56 5.16
N LEU A 66 12.08 -10.26 3.89
CA LEU A 66 12.92 -10.64 2.76
C LEU A 66 14.23 -9.82 2.71
N GLY A 67 14.16 -8.53 3.03
CA GLY A 67 15.32 -7.64 2.95
C GLY A 67 16.29 -7.75 4.12
N ASN A 68 15.80 -8.14 5.31
CA ASN A 68 16.61 -8.22 6.53
C ASN A 68 16.83 -9.65 7.03
N PHE A 69 16.19 -10.66 6.41
CA PHE A 69 16.19 -12.04 6.90
C PHE A 69 15.82 -12.16 8.38
N ALA A 70 14.93 -11.28 8.86
CA ALA A 70 14.58 -11.11 10.27
C ALA A 70 13.06 -11.26 10.47
N PRO A 71 12.62 -11.76 11.63
CA PRO A 71 11.21 -11.83 11.97
C PRO A 71 10.61 -10.44 12.15
N VAL A 72 9.30 -10.36 11.97
CA VAL A 72 8.49 -9.17 12.24
C VAL A 72 7.73 -9.40 13.54
N SER A 73 7.78 -8.42 14.44
CA SER A 73 6.91 -8.36 15.62
C SER A 73 5.62 -7.66 15.24
N GLN A 74 4.51 -8.38 15.26
CA GLN A 74 3.16 -7.85 15.07
C GLN A 74 2.16 -8.70 15.85
N THR A 75 1.25 -8.03 16.52
CA THR A 75 0.08 -8.64 17.17
C THR A 75 -1.15 -7.84 16.76
N TRP A 76 -2.08 -8.48 16.05
CA TRP A 76 -3.36 -7.87 15.72
C TRP A 76 -4.21 -7.74 16.98
N VAL A 77 -4.82 -6.58 17.18
CA VAL A 77 -5.77 -6.31 18.26
C VAL A 77 -7.05 -5.68 17.70
N ASP A 78 -8.18 -6.00 18.32
CA ASP A 78 -9.46 -5.46 17.93
C ASP A 78 -9.66 -4.01 18.42
N ASP A 79 -10.66 -3.35 17.90
CA ASP A 79 -10.92 -1.92 18.14
C ASP A 79 -11.07 -1.57 19.62
N ASN A 80 -11.72 -2.44 20.40
CA ASN A 80 -11.91 -2.28 21.84
C ASN A 80 -10.61 -2.50 22.66
N GLN A 81 -9.59 -3.09 22.05
CA GLN A 81 -8.27 -3.32 22.67
C GLN A 81 -7.27 -2.19 22.35
N ILE A 82 -7.69 -1.17 21.61
CA ILE A 82 -6.87 0.01 21.31
C ILE A 82 -7.41 1.20 22.11
N SER A 83 -6.53 1.82 22.90
CA SER A 83 -6.90 3.03 23.66
C SER A 83 -7.46 4.12 22.73
N VAL A 84 -8.53 4.76 23.16
CA VAL A 84 -9.08 5.95 22.47
C VAL A 84 -8.03 7.06 22.30
N ASN A 85 -7.03 7.12 23.18
CA ASN A 85 -5.93 8.07 23.09
C ASN A 85 -5.09 7.85 21.83
N VAL A 86 -4.86 6.59 21.44
CA VAL A 86 -4.12 6.22 20.21
C VAL A 86 -4.90 6.66 18.98
N LYS A 87 -6.19 6.33 18.91
CA LYS A 87 -7.07 6.69 17.79
C LYS A 87 -7.11 8.20 17.58
N ARG A 88 -7.31 8.95 18.69
CA ARG A 88 -7.31 10.41 18.66
C ARG A 88 -5.97 11.01 18.25
N ALA A 89 -4.86 10.46 18.76
CA ALA A 89 -3.53 10.90 18.39
C ALA A 89 -3.25 10.68 16.89
N ALA A 90 -3.60 9.49 16.36
CA ALA A 90 -3.43 9.17 14.95
C ALA A 90 -4.22 10.12 14.04
N ILE A 91 -5.50 10.33 14.33
CA ILE A 91 -6.33 11.27 13.55
C ILE A 91 -5.76 12.69 13.65
N ALA A 92 -5.45 13.17 14.86
CA ALA A 92 -4.98 14.55 15.05
C ALA A 92 -3.62 14.82 14.41
N SER A 93 -2.73 13.83 14.35
CA SER A 93 -1.36 13.97 13.85
C SER A 93 -1.24 13.69 12.37
N GLU A 94 -1.87 12.62 11.89
CA GLU A 94 -1.68 12.11 10.53
C GLU A 94 -2.74 12.61 9.55
N ASP A 95 -3.97 12.83 10.02
CA ASP A 95 -5.11 13.11 9.15
C ASP A 95 -6.27 13.73 9.93
N ALA A 96 -6.14 15.00 10.30
CA ALA A 96 -7.11 15.68 11.18
C ALA A 96 -8.54 15.72 10.61
N ASN A 97 -8.69 15.60 9.29
CA ASN A 97 -9.97 15.61 8.59
C ASN A 97 -10.45 14.20 8.14
N PHE A 98 -9.85 13.15 8.68
CA PHE A 98 -10.01 11.75 8.28
C PHE A 98 -11.46 11.31 8.06
N VAL A 99 -12.36 11.72 8.94
CA VAL A 99 -13.77 11.30 8.90
C VAL A 99 -14.60 12.03 7.83
N ASN A 100 -14.09 13.14 7.27
CA ASN A 100 -14.85 14.03 6.39
C ASN A 100 -14.45 13.93 4.91
N HIS A 101 -13.41 13.16 4.56
CA HIS A 101 -12.99 12.99 3.16
C HIS A 101 -13.04 11.52 2.72
N ALA A 102 -13.10 11.29 1.42
CA ALA A 102 -13.09 9.94 0.81
C ALA A 102 -11.68 9.58 0.30
N GLY A 103 -10.71 9.50 1.21
CA GLY A 103 -9.34 9.06 0.94
C GLY A 103 -8.34 10.17 0.61
N PHE A 104 -8.80 11.36 0.21
CA PHE A 104 -7.93 12.48 -0.15
C PHE A 104 -8.39 13.76 0.55
N ASP A 105 -7.52 14.34 1.36
CA ASP A 105 -7.75 15.66 1.98
C ASP A 105 -7.09 16.75 1.14
N VAL A 106 -7.83 17.29 0.18
CA VAL A 106 -7.34 18.35 -0.72
C VAL A 106 -6.93 19.59 0.09
N GLN A 107 -7.73 19.97 1.08
CA GLN A 107 -7.42 21.11 1.93
C GLN A 107 -6.17 20.88 2.79
N GLY A 108 -6.00 19.67 3.31
CA GLY A 108 -4.80 19.26 4.05
C GLY A 108 -3.55 19.29 3.17
N ILE A 109 -3.64 18.83 1.90
CA ILE A 109 -2.55 18.92 0.92
C ILE A 109 -2.16 20.38 0.65
N GLU A 110 -3.11 21.27 0.39
CA GLU A 110 -2.84 22.69 0.19
C GLU A 110 -2.17 23.35 1.41
N ASN A 111 -2.66 23.03 2.61
CA ASN A 111 -2.10 23.52 3.85
C ASN A 111 -0.66 23.01 4.07
N ALA A 112 -0.40 21.74 3.75
CA ALA A 112 0.94 21.17 3.82
C ALA A 112 1.92 21.85 2.84
N ILE A 113 1.49 22.10 1.59
CA ILE A 113 2.28 22.83 0.60
C ILE A 113 2.65 24.23 1.12
N LYS A 114 1.66 25.01 1.56
CA LYS A 114 1.87 26.37 2.10
C LYS A 114 2.81 26.37 3.30
N LYS A 115 2.72 25.34 4.18
CA LYS A 115 3.60 25.22 5.35
C LYS A 115 5.03 24.88 4.94
N ASN A 116 5.20 23.99 3.96
CA ASN A 116 6.50 23.58 3.44
C ASN A 116 7.21 24.76 2.71
N GLU A 117 6.47 25.53 1.92
CA GLU A 117 6.99 26.74 1.27
C GLU A 117 7.49 27.76 2.30
N LYS A 118 6.72 28.02 3.35
CA LYS A 118 7.11 28.96 4.43
C LYS A 118 8.32 28.45 5.22
N ALA A 119 8.45 27.15 5.40
CA ALA A 119 9.56 26.55 6.14
C ALA A 119 10.84 26.39 5.29
N GLY A 120 10.78 26.54 3.96
CA GLY A 120 11.87 26.25 3.03
C GLY A 120 12.30 24.77 3.02
N ALA A 121 11.52 23.88 3.62
CA ALA A 121 11.78 22.45 3.73
C ALA A 121 10.48 21.66 3.85
N ILE A 122 10.52 20.36 3.54
CA ILE A 122 9.39 19.45 3.72
C ILE A 122 9.19 19.20 5.22
N SER A 123 8.28 19.94 5.86
CA SER A 123 7.96 19.87 7.28
C SER A 123 6.60 19.25 7.58
N ALA A 124 5.72 19.16 6.58
CA ALA A 124 4.39 18.57 6.69
C ALA A 124 4.11 17.61 5.53
N GLY A 125 3.57 16.43 5.85
CA GLY A 125 3.07 15.48 4.87
C GLY A 125 1.62 15.78 4.49
N GLY A 126 1.27 15.58 3.22
CA GLY A 126 -0.11 15.72 2.73
C GLY A 126 -0.78 14.38 2.42
N SER A 127 -0.27 13.27 2.96
CA SER A 127 -0.86 11.94 2.74
C SER A 127 -1.80 11.57 3.87
N THR A 128 -3.00 11.10 3.53
CA THR A 128 -4.04 10.67 4.48
C THR A 128 -3.72 9.30 5.10
N ILE A 129 -4.42 8.94 6.19
CA ILE A 129 -4.38 7.60 6.79
C ILE A 129 -4.70 6.52 5.74
N SER A 130 -5.71 6.74 4.89
CA SER A 130 -6.11 5.79 3.85
C SER A 130 -5.02 5.60 2.78
N GLN A 131 -4.34 6.66 2.37
CA GLN A 131 -3.21 6.59 1.44
C GLN A 131 -2.01 5.86 2.06
N GLN A 132 -1.71 6.13 3.33
CA GLN A 132 -0.64 5.44 4.05
C GLN A 132 -0.96 3.94 4.20
N LEU A 133 -2.22 3.60 4.50
CA LEU A 133 -2.69 2.21 4.58
C LEU A 133 -2.55 1.50 3.24
N ALA A 134 -3.01 2.10 2.13
CA ALA A 134 -2.87 1.54 0.79
C ALA A 134 -1.40 1.22 0.45
N LYS A 135 -0.51 2.16 0.73
CA LYS A 135 0.93 2.00 0.56
C LYS A 135 1.48 0.82 1.38
N ASN A 136 1.16 0.78 2.68
CA ASN A 136 1.71 -0.23 3.59
C ASN A 136 1.23 -1.65 3.25
N LEU A 137 -0.03 -1.79 2.80
CA LEU A 137 -0.63 -3.09 2.48
C LEU A 137 -0.11 -3.68 1.17
N PHE A 138 0.05 -2.87 0.13
CA PHE A 138 0.17 -3.39 -1.24
C PHE A 138 1.39 -2.87 -2.01
N LEU A 139 2.07 -1.83 -1.55
CA LEU A 139 3.11 -1.16 -2.31
C LEU A 139 4.48 -1.22 -1.61
N TYR A 140 5.48 -0.68 -2.27
CA TYR A 140 6.86 -0.63 -1.78
C TYR A 140 7.22 0.79 -1.29
N PRO A 141 8.25 0.94 -0.43
CA PRO A 141 8.55 2.22 0.23
C PRO A 141 9.16 3.29 -0.70
N ASN A 142 9.70 2.93 -1.87
CA ASN A 142 10.37 3.87 -2.77
C ASN A 142 9.41 4.95 -3.31
N ARG A 143 9.93 6.14 -3.54
CA ARG A 143 9.17 7.28 -4.08
C ARG A 143 9.21 7.26 -5.61
N SER A 144 8.06 7.13 -6.25
CA SER A 144 7.88 7.34 -7.70
C SER A 144 6.46 7.82 -8.00
N TYR A 145 6.29 8.54 -9.08
CA TYR A 145 4.95 9.00 -9.52
C TYR A 145 4.05 7.83 -9.88
N PHE A 146 4.60 6.79 -10.52
CA PHE A 146 3.85 5.58 -10.83
C PHE A 146 3.27 4.93 -9.56
N ARG A 147 4.12 4.69 -8.56
CA ARG A 147 3.67 4.16 -7.26
C ARG A 147 2.63 5.07 -6.60
N LYS A 148 2.75 6.40 -6.74
CA LYS A 148 1.75 7.34 -6.18
C LYS A 148 0.40 7.25 -6.91
N GLY A 149 0.40 6.97 -8.21
CA GLY A 149 -0.81 6.66 -8.97
C GLY A 149 -1.48 5.37 -8.50
N GLU A 150 -0.69 4.29 -8.31
CA GLU A 150 -1.18 3.03 -7.75
C GLU A 150 -1.74 3.20 -6.33
N GLU A 151 -1.05 3.97 -5.49
CA GLU A 151 -1.53 4.31 -4.14
C GLU A 151 -2.90 4.99 -4.20
N ALA A 152 -3.09 5.92 -5.13
CA ALA A 152 -4.38 6.61 -5.28
C ALA A 152 -5.51 5.66 -5.70
N LEU A 153 -5.26 4.77 -6.66
CA LEU A 153 -6.25 3.76 -7.09
C LEU A 153 -6.64 2.83 -5.94
N ILE A 154 -5.66 2.30 -5.21
CA ILE A 154 -5.91 1.40 -4.08
C ILE A 154 -6.62 2.15 -2.94
N THR A 155 -6.28 3.42 -2.71
CA THR A 155 -6.97 4.26 -1.71
C THR A 155 -8.46 4.38 -2.03
N LEU A 156 -8.83 4.63 -3.29
CA LEU A 156 -10.24 4.64 -3.72
C LEU A 156 -10.92 3.30 -3.49
N MET A 157 -10.24 2.18 -3.76
CA MET A 157 -10.79 0.85 -3.49
C MET A 157 -11.05 0.65 -2.00
N ILE A 158 -10.10 1.01 -1.13
CA ILE A 158 -10.23 0.91 0.33
C ILE A 158 -11.42 1.73 0.81
N GLU A 159 -11.52 2.99 0.44
CA GLU A 159 -12.59 3.90 0.88
C GLU A 159 -13.98 3.47 0.40
N ASN A 160 -14.08 2.85 -0.78
CA ASN A 160 -15.36 2.33 -1.28
C ASN A 160 -15.77 0.99 -0.64
N MET A 161 -14.82 0.22 -0.10
CA MET A 161 -15.09 -1.13 0.41
C MET A 161 -15.13 -1.21 1.93
N TRP A 162 -14.46 -0.30 2.63
CA TRP A 162 -14.31 -0.32 4.09
C TRP A 162 -14.90 0.93 4.75
N THR A 163 -15.31 0.80 6.01
CA THR A 163 -15.69 1.96 6.84
C THR A 163 -14.47 2.67 7.38
N LYS A 164 -14.62 3.91 7.81
CA LYS A 164 -13.53 4.70 8.43
C LYS A 164 -12.95 4.01 9.67
N GLU A 165 -13.79 3.39 10.46
CA GLU A 165 -13.37 2.61 11.64
C GLU A 165 -12.48 1.45 11.23
N ARG A 166 -12.85 0.70 10.16
CA ARG A 166 -12.05 -0.41 9.66
C ARG A 166 -10.72 0.07 9.10
N ILE A 167 -10.71 1.17 8.37
CA ILE A 167 -9.50 1.78 7.82
C ILE A 167 -8.53 2.17 8.95
N LEU A 168 -9.03 2.86 9.98
CA LEU A 168 -8.22 3.27 11.13
C LEU A 168 -7.71 2.06 11.91
N LEU A 169 -8.57 1.07 12.16
CA LEU A 169 -8.19 -0.18 12.84
C LEU A 169 -7.07 -0.92 12.09
N ALA A 170 -7.23 -1.09 10.78
CA ALA A 170 -6.23 -1.73 9.95
C ALA A 170 -4.91 -0.93 9.94
N TYR A 171 -4.98 0.38 9.79
CA TYR A 171 -3.82 1.26 9.82
C TYR A 171 -3.02 1.10 11.10
N LEU A 172 -3.67 1.20 12.26
CA LEU A 172 -3.01 1.06 13.56
C LEU A 172 -2.41 -0.33 13.80
N ASN A 173 -2.93 -1.36 13.15
CA ASN A 173 -2.42 -2.72 13.28
C ASN A 173 -1.30 -3.07 12.28
N VAL A 174 -1.12 -2.30 11.19
CA VAL A 174 -0.12 -2.63 10.15
C VAL A 174 0.97 -1.57 9.98
N ALA A 175 0.83 -0.38 10.58
CA ALA A 175 1.83 0.67 10.49
C ALA A 175 3.16 0.23 11.12
N GLU A 176 4.29 0.66 10.54
CA GLU A 176 5.64 0.43 11.07
C GLU A 176 5.92 1.46 12.18
N PHE A 177 6.35 1.00 13.34
CA PHE A 177 6.72 1.82 14.51
C PHE A 177 8.21 1.71 14.87
N GLY A 178 8.96 0.88 14.18
CA GLY A 178 10.38 0.64 14.39
C GLY A 178 10.86 -0.49 13.48
N LYS A 179 12.15 -0.82 13.51
CA LYS A 179 12.73 -1.89 12.69
C LYS A 179 12.11 -3.24 13.04
N GLY A 180 11.23 -3.73 12.17
CA GLY A 180 10.54 -5.00 12.36
C GLY A 180 9.40 -4.94 13.38
N VAL A 181 9.03 -3.75 13.88
CA VAL A 181 7.92 -3.55 14.82
C VAL A 181 6.72 -2.97 14.05
N TYR A 182 5.67 -3.75 13.92
CA TYR A 182 4.47 -3.40 13.18
C TYR A 182 3.22 -3.49 14.04
N GLY A 183 2.37 -2.49 13.93
CA GLY A 183 1.13 -2.38 14.69
C GLY A 183 1.31 -1.85 16.09
N ILE A 184 0.25 -1.22 16.57
CA ILE A 184 0.23 -0.47 17.84
C ILE A 184 0.42 -1.36 19.08
N GLU A 185 -0.07 -2.61 19.06
CA GLU A 185 0.12 -3.52 20.18
C GLU A 185 1.59 -3.93 20.30
N ALA A 186 2.23 -4.32 19.19
CA ALA A 186 3.66 -4.64 19.21
C ALA A 186 4.51 -3.43 19.62
N ALA A 187 4.16 -2.22 19.15
CA ALA A 187 4.83 -0.99 19.56
C ALA A 187 4.65 -0.68 21.05
N ALA A 188 3.43 -0.84 21.58
CA ALA A 188 3.14 -0.63 23.00
C ALA A 188 3.94 -1.57 23.89
N GLN A 189 4.03 -2.86 23.52
CA GLN A 189 4.84 -3.84 24.23
C GLN A 189 6.33 -3.53 24.13
N HIS A 190 6.81 -3.20 22.92
CA HIS A 190 8.23 -2.94 22.66
C HIS A 190 8.76 -1.73 23.44
N TYR A 191 8.04 -0.60 23.41
CA TYR A 191 8.52 0.66 23.99
C TYR A 191 8.07 0.91 25.44
N TYR A 192 6.94 0.32 25.85
CA TYR A 192 6.33 0.62 27.15
C TYR A 192 5.99 -0.61 28.00
N HIS A 193 6.17 -1.82 27.48
CA HIS A 193 5.82 -3.08 28.16
C HIS A 193 4.37 -3.11 28.65
N LYS A 194 3.46 -2.57 27.81
CA LYS A 194 2.03 -2.43 28.10
C LYS A 194 1.21 -2.80 26.89
N SER A 195 -0.04 -3.23 27.12
CA SER A 195 -1.02 -3.35 26.03
C SER A 195 -1.43 -1.99 25.49
N ALA A 196 -1.73 -1.95 24.17
CA ALA A 196 -2.24 -0.76 23.48
C ALA A 196 -3.52 -0.20 24.13
N ALA A 197 -4.32 -1.03 24.80
CA ALA A 197 -5.50 -0.60 25.55
C ALA A 197 -5.18 0.35 26.70
N HIS A 198 -4.00 0.22 27.31
CA HIS A 198 -3.61 0.94 28.52
C HIS A 198 -2.62 2.10 28.27
N LEU A 199 -2.42 2.50 27.01
CA LEU A 199 -1.57 3.63 26.68
C LEU A 199 -2.20 4.94 27.16
N THR A 200 -1.41 5.72 27.91
CA THR A 200 -1.78 7.09 28.30
C THR A 200 -1.77 8.03 27.10
N LYS A 201 -2.35 9.22 27.22
CA LYS A 201 -2.31 10.26 26.16
C LYS A 201 -0.89 10.55 25.68
N ARG A 202 0.06 10.70 26.63
CA ARG A 202 1.47 10.98 26.31
C ARG A 202 2.14 9.84 25.56
N GLN A 203 1.95 8.60 26.03
CA GLN A 203 2.51 7.41 25.38
C GLN A 203 1.94 7.21 23.97
N ALA A 204 0.62 7.36 23.83
CA ALA A 204 -0.05 7.29 22.53
C ALA A 204 0.50 8.35 21.56
N ALA A 205 0.59 9.61 21.98
CA ALA A 205 1.15 10.68 21.16
C ALA A 205 2.61 10.43 20.77
N SER A 206 3.43 9.92 21.70
CA SER A 206 4.84 9.57 21.40
C SER A 206 4.96 8.47 20.35
N LEU A 207 4.16 7.40 20.44
CA LEU A 207 4.18 6.34 19.41
C LEU A 207 3.71 6.86 18.05
N ILE A 208 2.62 7.61 18.02
CA ILE A 208 2.10 8.15 16.75
C ILE A 208 3.11 9.14 16.11
N ALA A 209 3.81 9.93 16.90
CA ALA A 209 4.84 10.83 16.40
C ALA A 209 6.02 10.11 15.70
N MET A 210 6.19 8.80 15.89
CA MET A 210 7.21 8.01 15.21
C MET A 210 6.83 7.64 13.76
N LEU A 211 5.54 7.61 13.42
CA LEU A 211 5.03 7.10 12.14
C LEU A 211 5.64 7.77 10.88
N PRO A 212 5.95 9.08 10.86
CA PRO A 212 6.58 9.70 9.70
C PRO A 212 7.98 9.17 9.39
N ASN A 213 8.73 8.72 10.41
CA ASN A 213 10.08 8.17 10.26
C ASN A 213 10.40 7.15 11.37
N PRO A 214 9.74 5.98 11.37
CA PRO A 214 9.78 5.02 12.48
C PRO A 214 11.19 4.48 12.76
N LYS A 215 12.06 4.38 11.74
CA LYS A 215 13.41 3.85 11.88
C LYS A 215 14.43 4.84 12.47
N TYR A 216 14.04 6.10 12.61
CA TYR A 216 14.89 7.14 13.17
C TYR A 216 14.82 7.19 14.71
N PHE A 217 13.69 6.79 15.28
CA PHE A 217 13.41 6.92 16.73
C PHE A 217 13.75 5.66 17.54
N GLU A 218 14.42 4.70 16.92
CA GLU A 218 14.85 3.45 17.53
C GLU A 218 16.21 3.54 18.21
#